data_424b44ff384d631fcf35223776148e0e
#
_entry.id   424b44ff384d631fcf35223776148e0e
#
_cell.length_a   1.000
_cell.length_b   1.000
_cell.length_c   1.000
_cell.angle_alpha   90.00
_cell.angle_beta   90.00
_cell.angle_gamma   90.00
#
_symmetry.space_group_name_H-M   'P 1'
#
loop_
_entity.id
_entity.type
_entity.pdbx_description
1 polymer ?
#
loop_
_entity_poly.entity_id
_entity_poly.type
_entity_poly.pdbx_seq_one_letter_code
_entity_poly.pdbx_strand_id
1 'polypeptide(L)'
;MASSCGLILDGTKPVKIHHLVKAPENTPESIASRESWDASKPVTVYKTPENLPDGTPCTAATVILRTKGCVWWWKSGCTFCGYFNDVRDDVTAEDMFSQWEEAKRVTSDFRDCKMVKVYTSGTFFEDRENPPEWQEHVLRETYQMGLHLVVEAQAQMCTPEKLEWVAERHPGCTVAIGLEADDNTVRRFNADKGFSLKQWHI
;
A
#
# COMPACT_ATOMS: atom_id res chain seq x y z
N MET A 1 24.97 6.75 6.61
CA MET A 1 25.25 8.10 6.08
C MET A 1 24.04 8.48 5.24
N ALA A 2 23.20 9.38 5.75
CA ALA A 2 22.04 9.85 5.01
C ALA A 2 22.54 10.78 3.90
N SER A 3 22.31 10.41 2.65
CA SER A 3 22.54 11.27 1.49
C SER A 3 21.55 12.43 1.58
N SER A 4 22.03 13.63 1.90
CA SER A 4 21.25 14.86 1.82
C SER A 4 20.92 15.10 0.35
N CYS A 5 19.68 14.88 -0.05
CA CYS A 5 19.17 15.35 -1.32
C CYS A 5 19.13 16.89 -1.26
N GLY A 6 20.14 17.53 -1.86
CA GLY A 6 20.28 18.99 -1.84
C GLY A 6 19.16 19.64 -2.66
N LEU A 7 18.32 20.43 -2.00
CA LEU A 7 17.41 21.36 -2.66
C LEU A 7 18.26 22.44 -3.36
N ILE A 8 18.21 22.52 -4.68
CA ILE A 8 18.76 23.66 -5.41
C ILE A 8 17.73 24.78 -5.33
N LEU A 9 17.90 25.69 -4.38
CA LEU A 9 17.11 26.91 -4.27
C LEU A 9 17.85 28.05 -4.98
N ASP A 10 17.64 28.20 -6.28
CA ASP A 10 18.20 29.32 -7.05
C ASP A 10 17.18 30.46 -7.30
N GLY A 11 16.04 30.44 -6.59
CA GLY A 11 14.97 31.42 -6.77
C GLY A 11 14.09 31.14 -7.99
N THR A 12 14.33 30.06 -8.72
CA THR A 12 13.44 29.57 -9.79
C THR A 12 12.35 28.64 -9.25
N LYS A 13 11.31 28.37 -10.02
CA LYS A 13 10.26 27.43 -9.62
C LYS A 13 10.89 26.07 -9.31
N PRO A 14 10.52 25.43 -8.17
CA PRO A 14 11.07 24.13 -7.81
C PRO A 14 10.83 23.12 -8.95
N VAL A 15 11.90 22.48 -9.38
CA VAL A 15 11.85 21.48 -10.43
C VAL A 15 11.33 20.18 -9.79
N LYS A 16 10.32 19.57 -10.40
CA LYS A 16 9.87 18.25 -9.97
C LYS A 16 10.99 17.24 -10.15
N ILE A 17 11.44 16.62 -9.06
CA ILE A 17 12.58 15.67 -9.07
C ILE A 17 12.29 14.45 -9.96
N HIS A 18 11.04 14.05 -10.14
CA HIS A 18 10.71 12.90 -10.99
C HIS A 18 11.08 13.10 -12.47
N HIS A 19 11.32 14.34 -12.92
CA HIS A 19 11.93 14.58 -14.22
C HIS A 19 13.41 14.18 -14.27
N LEU A 20 14.05 14.04 -13.09
CA LEU A 20 15.46 13.64 -12.97
C LEU A 20 15.61 12.15 -12.64
N VAL A 21 14.66 11.60 -11.89
CA VAL A 21 14.58 10.17 -11.59
C VAL A 21 13.39 9.64 -12.36
N LYS A 22 13.60 9.33 -13.63
CA LYS A 22 12.58 8.57 -14.36
C LYS A 22 12.32 7.27 -13.58
N ALA A 23 11.06 7.03 -13.24
CA ALA A 23 10.63 5.66 -13.00
C ALA A 23 11.19 4.80 -14.14
N PRO A 24 11.65 3.59 -13.86
CA PRO A 24 12.11 2.71 -14.92
C PRO A 24 11.03 2.71 -15.98
N GLU A 25 11.40 3.16 -17.17
CA GLU A 25 10.48 3.18 -18.31
C GLU A 25 9.87 1.79 -18.41
N ASN A 26 8.62 1.69 -18.86
CA ASN A 26 8.07 0.41 -19.28
C ASN A 26 8.90 -0.08 -20.47
N THR A 27 10.13 -0.54 -20.18
CA THR A 27 10.97 -1.17 -21.19
C THR A 27 10.40 -2.55 -21.51
N PRO A 28 10.61 -3.07 -22.72
CA PRO A 28 10.20 -4.44 -23.04
C PRO A 28 10.69 -5.46 -22.00
N GLU A 29 11.89 -5.28 -21.45
CA GLU A 29 12.45 -6.15 -20.43
C GLU A 29 11.71 -6.04 -19.09
N SER A 30 11.34 -4.84 -18.66
CA SER A 30 10.59 -4.66 -17.42
C SER A 30 9.15 -5.16 -17.53
N ILE A 31 8.55 -5.05 -18.71
CA ILE A 31 7.22 -5.61 -19.01
C ILE A 31 7.33 -7.15 -19.02
N ALA A 32 8.28 -7.72 -19.75
CA ALA A 32 8.47 -9.17 -19.82
C ALA A 32 8.79 -9.79 -18.45
N SER A 33 9.57 -9.10 -17.62
CA SER A 33 9.80 -9.52 -16.23
C SER A 33 8.50 -9.61 -15.44
N ARG A 34 7.63 -8.61 -15.54
CA ARG A 34 6.34 -8.60 -14.85
C ARG A 34 5.36 -9.66 -15.38
N GLU A 35 5.36 -9.91 -16.67
CA GLU A 35 4.54 -10.96 -17.31
C GLU A 35 4.93 -12.38 -16.86
N SER A 36 6.18 -12.57 -16.41
CA SER A 36 6.65 -13.85 -15.89
C SER A 36 6.13 -14.16 -14.48
N TRP A 37 5.55 -13.19 -13.77
CA TRP A 37 5.09 -13.38 -12.41
C TRP A 37 3.69 -14.00 -12.34
N ASP A 38 3.53 -14.87 -11.37
CA ASP A 38 2.24 -15.49 -11.08
C ASP A 38 1.33 -14.48 -10.35
N ALA A 39 0.30 -13.99 -11.06
CA ALA A 39 -0.65 -13.02 -10.52
C ALA A 39 -1.46 -13.56 -9.33
N SER A 40 -1.59 -14.88 -9.23
CA SER A 40 -2.31 -15.55 -8.14
C SER A 40 -1.50 -15.66 -6.84
N LYS A 41 -0.23 -15.21 -6.85
CA LYS A 41 0.65 -15.26 -5.67
C LYS A 41 1.03 -13.88 -5.17
N PRO A 42 1.05 -13.67 -3.83
CA PRO A 42 1.52 -12.42 -3.25
C PRO A 42 2.99 -12.17 -3.62
N VAL A 43 3.42 -10.91 -3.58
CA VAL A 43 4.82 -10.53 -3.76
C VAL A 43 5.67 -11.19 -2.68
N THR A 44 5.22 -11.09 -1.42
CA THR A 44 5.88 -11.75 -0.29
C THR A 44 4.94 -11.83 0.92
N VAL A 45 5.21 -12.83 1.77
CA VAL A 45 4.56 -12.99 3.07
C VAL A 45 5.64 -13.34 4.09
N TYR A 46 5.67 -12.62 5.21
CA TYR A 46 6.64 -12.88 6.27
C TYR A 46 6.09 -12.48 7.64
N LYS A 47 6.71 -12.97 8.72
CA LYS A 47 6.36 -12.65 10.10
C LYS A 47 7.41 -11.77 10.74
N THR A 48 6.99 -10.78 11.54
CA THR A 48 7.85 -9.87 12.31
C THR A 48 7.34 -9.67 13.74
N PRO A 49 8.23 -9.41 14.71
CA PRO A 49 7.84 -8.87 16.01
C PRO A 49 7.25 -7.46 15.84
N GLU A 50 6.13 -7.21 16.50
CA GLU A 50 5.41 -5.93 16.48
C GLU A 50 4.78 -5.66 17.85
N ASN A 51 4.10 -4.50 17.98
CA ASN A 51 3.25 -4.22 19.11
C ASN A 51 1.83 -3.91 18.63
N LEU A 52 0.84 -4.41 19.35
CA LEU A 52 -0.54 -3.97 19.18
C LEU A 52 -0.71 -2.49 19.56
N PRO A 53 -1.82 -1.83 19.20
CA PRO A 53 -2.04 -0.41 19.53
C PRO A 53 -1.98 -0.09 21.03
N ASP A 54 -2.26 -1.06 21.89
CA ASP A 54 -2.15 -0.94 23.35
C ASP A 54 -0.72 -1.15 23.90
N GLY A 55 0.25 -1.36 23.01
CA GLY A 55 1.65 -1.62 23.35
C GLY A 55 1.99 -3.07 23.65
N THR A 56 1.02 -3.99 23.59
CA THR A 56 1.26 -5.42 23.85
C THR A 56 2.14 -6.02 22.74
N PRO A 57 3.28 -6.66 23.08
CA PRO A 57 4.12 -7.33 22.10
C PRO A 57 3.37 -8.46 21.38
N CYS A 58 3.55 -8.56 20.08
CA CYS A 58 2.92 -9.60 19.26
C CYS A 58 3.78 -10.02 18.08
N THR A 59 3.37 -11.08 17.39
CA THR A 59 3.84 -11.42 16.06
C THR A 59 2.83 -10.90 15.04
N ALA A 60 3.30 -10.16 14.04
CA ALA A 60 2.52 -9.76 12.88
C ALA A 60 2.90 -10.57 11.66
N ALA A 61 1.91 -10.96 10.85
CA ALA A 61 2.12 -11.39 9.49
C ALA A 61 2.01 -10.16 8.57
N THR A 62 2.99 -9.96 7.71
CA THR A 62 2.95 -8.95 6.65
C THR A 62 2.69 -9.63 5.32
N VAL A 63 1.65 -9.21 4.63
CA VAL A 63 1.24 -9.69 3.32
C VAL A 63 1.38 -8.53 2.34
N ILE A 64 2.29 -8.66 1.38
CA ILE A 64 2.44 -7.69 0.29
C ILE A 64 1.86 -8.32 -0.96
N LEU A 65 0.79 -7.70 -1.47
CA LEU A 65 0.02 -8.22 -2.58
C LEU A 65 0.48 -7.64 -3.92
N ARG A 66 0.31 -8.42 -4.95
CA ARG A 66 0.44 -8.00 -6.34
C ARG A 66 -0.91 -7.47 -6.81
N THR A 67 -0.94 -6.23 -7.25
CA THR A 67 -2.19 -5.54 -7.62
C THR A 67 -2.08 -4.84 -8.98
N LYS A 68 -3.18 -4.22 -9.43
CA LYS A 68 -3.19 -3.36 -10.63
C LYS A 68 -2.40 -2.06 -10.46
N GLY A 69 -1.93 -1.78 -9.26
CA GLY A 69 -1.13 -0.63 -8.95
C GLY A 69 -1.91 0.65 -8.66
N CYS A 70 -1.20 1.55 -8.04
CA CYS A 70 -1.71 2.83 -7.56
C CYS A 70 -2.20 3.72 -8.70
N VAL A 71 -3.40 4.28 -8.56
CA VAL A 71 -3.96 5.26 -9.52
C VAL A 71 -3.05 6.48 -9.69
N TRP A 72 -2.39 6.92 -8.61
CA TRP A 72 -1.44 8.01 -8.69
C TRP A 72 -0.19 7.65 -9.50
N TRP A 73 0.30 6.43 -9.37
CA TRP A 73 1.40 5.93 -10.18
C TRP A 73 1.12 6.06 -11.69
N TRP A 74 -0.06 5.65 -12.13
CA TRP A 74 -0.47 5.72 -13.54
C TRP A 74 -0.62 7.16 -14.07
N LYS A 75 -0.65 8.17 -13.18
CA LYS A 75 -0.74 9.59 -13.54
C LYS A 75 0.61 10.31 -13.46
N SER A 76 1.34 10.10 -12.37
CA SER A 76 2.57 10.81 -12.06
C SER A 76 3.57 9.93 -11.31
N GLY A 77 3.12 9.34 -10.20
CA GLY A 77 3.93 8.48 -9.32
C GLY A 77 4.75 9.25 -8.29
N CYS A 78 4.88 8.64 -7.10
CA CYS A 78 5.78 9.16 -6.08
C CYS A 78 7.24 8.83 -6.46
N THR A 79 8.14 9.80 -6.29
CA THR A 79 9.55 9.68 -6.73
C THR A 79 10.35 8.57 -6.03
N PHE A 80 9.90 8.14 -4.84
CA PHE A 80 10.56 7.11 -4.02
C PHE A 80 9.85 5.75 -4.07
N CYS A 81 8.71 5.64 -4.79
CA CYS A 81 7.91 4.43 -4.80
C CYS A 81 8.58 3.32 -5.62
N GLY A 82 8.81 2.17 -5.00
CA GLY A 82 9.30 0.96 -5.65
C GLY A 82 8.21 -0.08 -5.96
N TYR A 83 7.00 0.09 -5.42
CA TYR A 83 5.93 -0.91 -5.55
C TYR A 83 5.46 -1.15 -6.97
N PHE A 84 5.61 -0.17 -7.86
CA PHE A 84 5.25 -0.33 -9.27
C PHE A 84 6.02 -1.45 -9.99
N ASN A 85 7.18 -1.85 -9.47
CA ASN A 85 7.93 -2.98 -10.03
C ASN A 85 7.16 -4.30 -9.91
N ASP A 86 6.22 -4.37 -8.97
CA ASP A 86 5.44 -5.57 -8.65
C ASP A 86 3.99 -5.51 -9.17
N VAL A 87 3.60 -4.44 -9.88
CA VAL A 87 2.24 -4.28 -10.39
C VAL A 87 2.02 -4.99 -11.72
N ARG A 88 0.79 -5.46 -11.91
CA ARG A 88 0.27 -5.98 -13.18
C ARG A 88 -1.14 -5.45 -13.37
N ASP A 89 -1.43 -4.89 -14.53
CA ASP A 89 -2.74 -4.33 -14.86
C ASP A 89 -3.83 -5.38 -15.15
N ASP A 90 -3.42 -6.62 -15.38
CA ASP A 90 -4.27 -7.78 -15.64
C ASP A 90 -4.67 -8.59 -14.39
N VAL A 91 -4.21 -8.21 -13.18
CA VAL A 91 -4.62 -8.87 -11.93
C VAL A 91 -6.13 -8.81 -11.76
N THR A 92 -6.74 -9.95 -11.55
CA THR A 92 -8.20 -10.11 -11.38
C THR A 92 -8.61 -10.17 -9.90
N ALA A 93 -9.93 -10.09 -9.64
CA ALA A 93 -10.45 -10.32 -8.29
C ALA A 93 -10.12 -11.75 -7.81
N GLU A 94 -10.21 -12.74 -8.70
CA GLU A 94 -9.88 -14.14 -8.40
C GLU A 94 -8.40 -14.31 -8.01
N ASP A 95 -7.50 -13.61 -8.69
CA ASP A 95 -6.08 -13.58 -8.31
C ASP A 95 -5.90 -13.00 -6.90
N MET A 96 -6.61 -11.92 -6.55
CA MET A 96 -6.55 -11.32 -5.22
C MET A 96 -7.02 -12.28 -4.13
N PHE A 97 -8.10 -13.02 -4.36
CA PHE A 97 -8.52 -14.08 -3.43
C PHE A 97 -7.49 -15.21 -3.34
N SER A 98 -6.92 -15.62 -4.46
CA SER A 98 -5.88 -16.67 -4.51
C SER A 98 -4.62 -16.25 -3.75
N GLN A 99 -4.18 -14.99 -3.89
CA GLN A 99 -3.07 -14.43 -3.13
C GLN A 99 -3.34 -14.43 -1.62
N TRP A 100 -4.57 -14.12 -1.22
CA TRP A 100 -4.98 -14.13 0.18
C TRP A 100 -4.97 -15.55 0.76
N GLU A 101 -5.52 -16.52 0.04
CA GLU A 101 -5.47 -17.94 0.43
C GLU A 101 -4.03 -18.46 0.51
N GLU A 102 -3.16 -18.06 -0.42
CA GLU A 102 -1.75 -18.41 -0.38
C GLU A 102 -1.06 -17.80 0.84
N ALA A 103 -1.36 -16.55 1.21
CA ALA A 103 -0.84 -15.93 2.41
C ALA A 103 -1.26 -16.68 3.69
N LYS A 104 -2.50 -17.13 3.77
CA LYS A 104 -2.99 -18.00 4.86
C LYS A 104 -2.23 -19.32 4.87
N ARG A 105 -2.11 -19.98 3.74
CA ARG A 105 -1.42 -21.26 3.61
C ARG A 105 0.02 -21.19 4.09
N VAL A 106 0.80 -20.19 3.67
CA VAL A 106 2.23 -20.09 4.05
C VAL A 106 2.44 -19.64 5.49
N THR A 107 1.43 -19.05 6.11
CA THR A 107 1.47 -18.64 7.53
C THR A 107 0.74 -19.61 8.46
N SER A 108 0.20 -20.70 7.94
CA SER A 108 -0.65 -21.65 8.69
C SER A 108 -1.87 -20.94 9.29
N ASP A 109 -2.67 -20.26 8.45
CA ASP A 109 -3.83 -19.45 8.83
C ASP A 109 -3.51 -18.37 9.87
N PHE A 110 -2.38 -17.71 9.69
CA PHE A 110 -1.86 -16.70 10.61
C PHE A 110 -1.69 -17.20 12.05
N ARG A 111 -1.57 -18.52 12.24
CA ARG A 111 -1.30 -19.12 13.56
C ARG A 111 -0.12 -18.40 14.21
N ASP A 112 -0.16 -18.19 15.49
CA ASP A 112 0.84 -17.47 16.28
C ASP A 112 0.93 -15.96 15.99
N CYS A 113 0.09 -15.43 15.11
CA CYS A 113 -0.02 -13.99 14.88
C CYS A 113 -1.17 -13.39 15.70
N LYS A 114 -1.01 -12.13 16.09
CA LYS A 114 -2.08 -11.29 16.66
C LYS A 114 -2.40 -10.11 15.75
N MET A 115 -1.60 -9.92 14.72
CA MET A 115 -1.74 -8.84 13.76
C MET A 115 -1.49 -9.36 12.36
N VAL A 116 -2.24 -8.83 11.40
CA VAL A 116 -1.96 -8.97 9.96
C VAL A 116 -1.86 -7.58 9.35
N LYS A 117 -0.77 -7.34 8.61
CA LYS A 117 -0.56 -6.11 7.84
C LYS A 117 -0.72 -6.43 6.36
N VAL A 118 -1.67 -5.78 5.70
CA VAL A 118 -1.95 -5.98 4.28
C VAL A 118 -1.51 -4.73 3.52
N TYR A 119 -0.50 -4.90 2.68
CA TYR A 119 0.02 -3.87 1.81
C TYR A 119 -0.30 -4.18 0.35
N THR A 120 -0.74 -3.15 -0.34
CA THR A 120 -0.99 -3.15 -1.78
C THR A 120 -0.02 -2.17 -2.44
N SER A 121 -0.08 -2.05 -3.76
CA SER A 121 0.83 -1.12 -4.44
C SER A 121 0.42 0.34 -4.32
N GLY A 122 -0.79 0.62 -3.82
CA GLY A 122 -1.33 1.98 -3.73
C GLY A 122 -2.14 2.25 -2.50
N THR A 123 -3.35 1.74 -2.44
CA THR A 123 -4.26 1.98 -1.33
C THR A 123 -5.29 0.88 -1.23
N PHE A 124 -5.50 0.38 -0.04
CA PHE A 124 -6.48 -0.69 0.23
C PHE A 124 -7.90 -0.30 -0.22
N PHE A 125 -8.25 0.99 -0.20
CA PHE A 125 -9.59 1.49 -0.50
C PHE A 125 -9.85 1.85 -1.97
N GLU A 126 -8.91 1.63 -2.87
CA GLU A 126 -9.09 1.90 -4.29
C GLU A 126 -9.76 0.68 -4.97
N ASP A 127 -11.01 0.83 -5.38
CA ASP A 127 -11.81 -0.27 -5.92
C ASP A 127 -11.26 -0.84 -7.24
N ARG A 128 -10.52 -0.04 -8.02
CA ARG A 128 -9.83 -0.52 -9.23
C ARG A 128 -8.65 -1.42 -8.88
N GLU A 129 -7.92 -1.09 -7.81
CA GLU A 129 -6.76 -1.84 -7.34
C GLU A 129 -7.19 -3.07 -6.55
N ASN A 130 -8.15 -2.89 -5.65
CA ASN A 130 -8.64 -3.91 -4.73
C ASN A 130 -10.15 -4.01 -4.83
N PRO A 131 -10.70 -5.05 -5.45
CA PRO A 131 -12.15 -5.21 -5.60
C PRO A 131 -12.90 -5.09 -4.26
N PRO A 132 -14.05 -4.38 -4.20
CA PRO A 132 -14.79 -4.17 -2.95
C PRO A 132 -15.13 -5.46 -2.21
N GLU A 133 -15.51 -6.52 -2.92
CA GLU A 133 -15.80 -7.83 -2.37
C GLU A 133 -14.58 -8.47 -1.70
N TRP A 134 -13.40 -8.26 -2.25
CA TRP A 134 -12.16 -8.72 -1.66
C TRP A 134 -11.78 -7.89 -0.42
N GLN A 135 -11.92 -6.55 -0.48
CA GLN A 135 -11.72 -5.68 0.69
C GLN A 135 -12.62 -6.14 1.86
N GLU A 136 -13.91 -6.35 1.58
CA GLU A 136 -14.88 -6.81 2.60
C GLU A 136 -14.51 -8.18 3.16
N HIS A 137 -14.11 -9.10 2.30
CA HIS A 137 -13.68 -10.45 2.71
C HIS A 137 -12.52 -10.39 3.71
N VAL A 138 -11.45 -9.65 3.37
CA VAL A 138 -10.27 -9.52 4.23
C VAL A 138 -10.63 -8.89 5.59
N LEU A 139 -11.44 -7.82 5.59
CA LEU A 139 -11.90 -7.18 6.82
C LEU A 139 -12.65 -8.15 7.71
N ARG A 140 -13.67 -8.85 7.17
CA ARG A 140 -14.50 -9.77 7.94
C ARG A 140 -13.74 -10.99 8.43
N GLU A 141 -12.93 -11.59 7.56
CA GLU A 141 -12.20 -12.80 7.90
C GLU A 141 -11.15 -12.53 9.00
N THR A 142 -10.37 -11.46 8.88
CA THR A 142 -9.38 -11.09 9.92
C THR A 142 -10.05 -10.76 11.25
N TYR A 143 -11.22 -10.11 11.22
CA TYR A 143 -12.01 -9.88 12.43
C TYR A 143 -12.50 -11.19 13.07
N GLN A 144 -13.02 -12.12 12.28
CA GLN A 144 -13.47 -13.44 12.75
C GLN A 144 -12.33 -14.27 13.32
N MET A 145 -11.13 -14.11 12.79
CA MET A 145 -9.91 -14.75 13.32
C MET A 145 -9.41 -14.09 14.62
N GLY A 146 -9.98 -12.96 15.05
CA GLY A 146 -9.52 -12.21 16.22
C GLY A 146 -8.16 -11.54 16.02
N LEU A 147 -7.80 -11.21 14.78
CA LEU A 147 -6.54 -10.57 14.43
C LEU A 147 -6.72 -9.07 14.35
N HIS A 148 -5.73 -8.31 14.80
CA HIS A 148 -5.64 -6.89 14.52
C HIS A 148 -5.22 -6.68 13.07
N LEU A 149 -6.01 -5.96 12.29
CA LEU A 149 -5.70 -5.68 10.89
C LEU A 149 -5.09 -4.29 10.73
N VAL A 150 -4.02 -4.21 9.95
CA VAL A 150 -3.45 -2.94 9.48
C VAL A 150 -3.51 -2.92 7.96
N VAL A 151 -4.12 -1.88 7.40
CA VAL A 151 -4.16 -1.62 5.96
C VAL A 151 -3.55 -0.27 5.63
N GLU A 152 -3.00 -0.11 4.44
CA GLU A 152 -2.45 1.17 3.97
C GLU A 152 -3.44 1.87 3.05
N ALA A 153 -3.61 3.18 3.24
CA ALA A 153 -4.48 3.98 2.40
C ALA A 153 -3.89 5.36 2.09
N GLN A 154 -4.34 5.94 1.00
CA GLN A 154 -4.11 7.35 0.69
C GLN A 154 -5.17 8.20 1.40
N ALA A 155 -4.76 9.34 1.97
CA ALA A 155 -5.63 10.19 2.78
C ALA A 155 -6.96 10.55 2.09
N GLN A 156 -6.94 10.85 0.79
CA GLN A 156 -8.15 11.21 0.04
C GLN A 156 -9.17 10.07 -0.12
N MET A 157 -8.76 8.82 0.15
CA MET A 157 -9.64 7.64 0.12
C MET A 157 -10.24 7.33 1.50
N CYS A 158 -9.76 7.98 2.55
CA CYS A 158 -10.23 7.79 3.92
C CYS A 158 -11.41 8.74 4.19
N THR A 159 -12.51 8.61 3.44
CA THR A 159 -13.73 9.40 3.71
C THR A 159 -14.44 8.89 4.97
N PRO A 160 -15.24 9.73 5.65
CA PRO A 160 -16.03 9.29 6.80
C PRO A 160 -16.83 8.01 6.51
N GLU A 161 -17.51 7.96 5.37
CA GLU A 161 -18.33 6.82 4.95
C GLU A 161 -17.49 5.54 4.77
N LYS A 162 -16.28 5.68 4.19
CA LYS A 162 -15.37 4.53 4.01
C LYS A 162 -14.83 4.05 5.35
N LEU A 163 -14.51 4.97 6.27
CA LEU A 163 -14.02 4.60 7.61
C LEU A 163 -15.13 3.97 8.45
N GLU A 164 -16.37 4.46 8.37
CA GLU A 164 -17.54 3.82 8.99
C GLU A 164 -17.77 2.42 8.43
N TRP A 165 -17.70 2.27 7.11
CA TRP A 165 -17.81 0.97 6.44
C TRP A 165 -16.75 -0.04 6.91
N VAL A 166 -15.51 0.42 7.15
CA VAL A 166 -14.44 -0.42 7.73
C VAL A 166 -14.76 -0.77 9.18
N ALA A 167 -15.14 0.21 10.00
CA ALA A 167 -15.42 0.02 11.43
C ALA A 167 -16.57 -0.96 11.67
N GLU A 168 -17.59 -0.97 10.80
CA GLU A 168 -18.67 -1.96 10.86
C GLU A 168 -18.21 -3.41 10.60
N ARG A 169 -17.16 -3.59 9.83
CA ARG A 169 -16.65 -4.92 9.41
C ARG A 169 -15.48 -5.38 10.25
N HIS A 170 -14.68 -4.45 10.71
CA HIS A 170 -13.50 -4.69 11.54
C HIS A 170 -13.28 -3.51 12.51
N PRO A 171 -13.96 -3.46 13.66
CA PRO A 171 -13.90 -2.32 14.59
C PRO A 171 -12.50 -1.95 15.10
N GLY A 172 -11.57 -2.91 15.09
CA GLY A 172 -10.17 -2.72 15.52
C GLY A 172 -9.18 -2.50 14.36
N CYS A 173 -9.63 -2.26 13.13
CA CYS A 173 -8.74 -2.04 12.00
C CYS A 173 -7.95 -0.73 12.14
N THR A 174 -6.65 -0.79 11.92
CA THR A 174 -5.79 0.40 11.79
C THR A 174 -5.61 0.75 10.32
N VAL A 175 -5.92 1.99 9.96
CA VAL A 175 -5.64 2.55 8.64
C VAL A 175 -4.36 3.37 8.71
N ALA A 176 -3.30 2.89 8.08
CA ALA A 176 -2.02 3.57 7.99
C ALA A 176 -1.99 4.48 6.76
N ILE A 177 -1.49 5.70 6.92
CA ILE A 177 -1.37 6.66 5.82
C ILE A 177 0.05 7.20 5.77
N GLY A 178 0.76 6.97 4.65
CA GLY A 178 2.12 7.47 4.44
C GLY A 178 2.14 8.99 4.25
N LEU A 179 2.61 9.73 5.26
CA LEU A 179 2.71 11.19 5.21
C LEU A 179 3.98 11.66 4.48
N GLU A 180 5.10 11.04 4.71
CA GLU A 180 6.48 11.28 4.26
C GLU A 180 7.06 12.65 4.67
N ALA A 181 6.29 13.73 4.61
CA ALA A 181 6.71 15.07 5.04
C ALA A 181 5.50 15.89 5.47
N ASP A 182 5.69 16.78 6.42
CA ASP A 182 4.72 17.76 6.91
C ASP A 182 4.80 19.11 6.17
N ASP A 183 5.43 19.14 5.01
CA ASP A 183 5.57 20.31 4.12
C ASP A 183 5.00 19.99 2.73
N ASN A 184 4.00 20.78 2.29
CA ASN A 184 3.38 20.60 0.97
C ASN A 184 4.35 20.85 -0.20
N THR A 185 5.38 21.69 -0.02
CA THR A 185 6.38 21.95 -1.05
C THR A 185 7.22 20.69 -1.26
N VAL A 186 7.72 20.11 -0.17
CA VAL A 186 8.46 18.85 -0.19
C VAL A 186 7.60 17.73 -0.78
N ARG A 187 6.36 17.60 -0.33
CA ARG A 187 5.43 16.56 -0.80
C ARG A 187 5.16 16.66 -2.29
N ARG A 188 4.90 17.89 -2.80
CA ARG A 188 4.54 18.15 -4.19
C ARG A 188 5.73 18.09 -5.13
N PHE A 189 6.87 18.67 -4.75
CA PHE A 189 7.99 18.87 -5.67
C PHE A 189 9.12 17.85 -5.51
N ASN A 190 9.30 17.29 -4.31
CA ASN A 190 10.33 16.30 -4.06
C ASN A 190 9.77 14.87 -4.05
N ALA A 191 8.66 14.64 -3.35
CA ALA A 191 8.05 13.32 -3.22
C ALA A 191 7.00 13.01 -4.29
N ASP A 192 6.44 14.02 -4.94
CA ASP A 192 5.30 13.94 -5.87
C ASP A 192 4.13 13.10 -5.30
N LYS A 193 3.74 13.41 -4.04
CA LYS A 193 2.61 12.72 -3.38
C LYS A 193 1.28 13.11 -4.00
N GLY A 194 0.41 12.12 -4.16
CA GLY A 194 -0.92 12.27 -4.76
C GLY A 194 -1.94 13.05 -3.94
N PHE A 195 -1.62 13.48 -2.71
CA PHE A 195 -2.51 14.24 -1.84
C PHE A 195 -1.77 15.31 -1.03
N SER A 196 -2.49 16.36 -0.61
CA SER A 196 -1.98 17.49 0.17
C SER A 196 -2.15 17.26 1.68
N LEU A 197 -1.46 18.07 2.50
CA LEU A 197 -1.68 18.08 3.96
C LEU A 197 -3.13 18.42 4.34
N LYS A 198 -3.81 19.27 3.56
CA LYS A 198 -5.24 19.56 3.80
C LYS A 198 -6.11 18.30 3.69
N GLN A 199 -5.75 17.38 2.82
CA GLN A 199 -6.46 16.10 2.66
C GLN A 199 -6.00 15.06 3.70
N TRP A 200 -4.88 15.29 4.37
CA TRP A 200 -4.42 14.49 5.49
C TRP A 200 -5.20 14.78 6.79
N HIS A 201 -5.54 16.05 7.02
CA HIS A 201 -6.35 16.46 8.17
C HIS A 201 -7.82 16.15 7.89
N ILE A 202 -8.19 14.88 8.05
CA ILE A 202 -9.54 14.35 7.90
C ILE A 202 -10.36 14.69 9.15
#